data_50cfd43f7767742994e0da572086bda4
#
_entry.id   50cfd43f7767742994e0da572086bda4
#
_cell.length_a   1.000
_cell.length_b   1.000
_cell.length_c   1.000
_cell.angle_alpha   90.00
_cell.angle_beta   90.00
_cell.angle_gamma   90.00
#
_symmetry.space_group_name_H-M   'P 1'
#
loop_
_entity.id
_entity.type
_entity.pdbx_description
1 polymer ?
#
loop_
_entity_poly.entity_id
_entity_poly.type
_entity_poly.pdbx_seq_one_letter_code
_entity_poly.pdbx_strand_id
1 'polypeptide(L)'
;MLDPNKIRKKVPVNDFIALIRKYSHEQIEDGGHAFDRLSSRQRELFNIGEVRKLLLKEWPFLVGIQENSNHAVFYKHQGKNLRIILKLETAKVKIVTFYYIQEWQIPKI
;
A
#
# COMPACT_ATOMS: atom_id res chain seq x y z
N MET A 1 6.13 11.93 21.50
CA MET A 1 6.65 11.82 20.12
C MET A 1 5.61 11.17 19.25
N LEU A 2 5.32 11.74 18.11
CA LEU A 2 4.35 11.16 17.18
C LEU A 2 5.02 10.05 16.36
N ASP A 3 4.33 8.91 16.25
CA ASP A 3 4.75 7.84 15.36
C ASP A 3 4.22 8.16 13.96
N PRO A 4 5.09 8.44 12.98
CA PRO A 4 4.64 8.80 11.63
C PRO A 4 3.87 7.67 10.94
N ASN A 5 4.05 6.42 11.39
CA ASN A 5 3.36 5.26 10.82
C ASN A 5 2.02 4.98 11.49
N LYS A 6 1.67 5.74 12.53
CA LYS A 6 0.38 5.58 13.19
C LYS A 6 -0.74 6.08 12.27
N ILE A 7 -1.82 5.31 12.22
CA ILE A 7 -3.01 5.69 11.45
C ILE A 7 -3.76 6.77 12.23
N ARG A 8 -3.90 7.96 11.63
CA ARG A 8 -4.65 9.05 12.24
C ARG A 8 -6.12 9.09 11.79
N LYS A 9 -6.43 8.53 10.61
CA LYS A 9 -7.78 8.59 10.06
C LYS A 9 -8.05 7.36 9.22
N LYS A 10 -9.24 6.76 9.43
CA LYS A 10 -9.71 5.68 8.56
C LYS A 10 -10.29 6.27 7.28
N VAL A 11 -10.00 5.63 6.15
CA VAL A 11 -10.54 6.00 4.84
C VAL A 11 -11.51 4.92 4.40
N PRO A 12 -12.74 5.27 4.00
CA PRO A 12 -13.65 4.28 3.43
C PRO A 12 -13.02 3.60 2.22
N VAL A 13 -13.12 2.28 2.14
CA VAL A 13 -12.51 1.52 1.06
C VAL A 13 -12.99 1.99 -0.31
N ASN A 14 -14.29 2.27 -0.44
CA ASN A 14 -14.86 2.77 -1.70
C ASN A 14 -14.22 4.09 -2.14
N ASP A 15 -13.94 4.99 -1.21
CA ASP A 15 -13.31 6.27 -1.50
C ASP A 15 -11.89 6.07 -2.02
N PHE A 16 -11.17 5.16 -1.37
CA PHE A 16 -9.81 4.83 -1.83
C PHE A 16 -9.82 4.20 -3.23
N ILE A 17 -10.73 3.27 -3.49
CA ILE A 17 -10.86 2.62 -4.79
C ILE A 17 -11.12 3.67 -5.88
N ALA A 18 -12.04 4.59 -5.64
CA ALA A 18 -12.33 5.66 -6.60
C ALA A 18 -11.11 6.54 -6.86
N LEU A 19 -10.32 6.81 -5.82
CA LEU A 19 -9.13 7.64 -5.92
C LEU A 19 -8.01 6.93 -6.67
N ILE A 20 -7.69 5.70 -6.28
CA ILE A 20 -6.54 4.97 -6.87
C ILE A 20 -6.78 4.61 -8.34
N ARG A 21 -8.02 4.37 -8.73
CA ARG A 21 -8.35 3.99 -10.11
C ARG A 21 -8.31 5.15 -11.09
N LYS A 22 -8.09 6.37 -10.63
CA LYS A 22 -7.84 7.53 -11.49
C LYS A 22 -6.41 7.50 -12.06
N TYR A 23 -5.53 6.74 -11.44
CA TYR A 23 -4.15 6.61 -11.92
C TYR A 23 -4.04 5.47 -12.93
N SER A 24 -3.16 5.64 -13.92
CA SER A 24 -2.83 4.57 -14.84
C SER A 24 -1.77 3.66 -14.22
N HIS A 25 -1.61 2.48 -14.82
CA HIS A 25 -0.59 1.52 -14.41
C HIS A 25 0.82 2.16 -14.34
N GLU A 26 1.17 2.97 -15.33
CA GLU A 26 2.48 3.60 -15.44
C GLU A 26 2.69 4.72 -14.41
N GLN A 27 1.62 5.27 -13.86
CA GLN A 27 1.72 6.32 -12.83
C GLN A 27 2.01 5.76 -11.44
N ILE A 28 1.93 4.45 -11.26
CA ILE A 28 2.27 3.79 -10.00
C ILE A 28 3.72 3.34 -10.10
N GLU A 29 4.59 3.93 -9.28
CA GLU A 29 6.01 3.69 -9.35
C GLU A 29 6.60 3.34 -7.97
N ASP A 30 7.79 2.72 -7.98
CA ASP A 30 8.57 2.52 -6.77
C ASP A 30 9.07 3.88 -6.29
N GLY A 31 8.80 4.21 -5.05
CA GLY A 31 9.18 5.50 -4.44
C GLY A 31 10.66 5.60 -4.10
N GLY A 32 11.47 4.66 -4.54
CA GLY A 32 12.92 4.67 -4.33
C GLY A 32 13.48 3.30 -4.02
N HIS A 33 13.12 2.72 -2.88
CA HIS A 33 13.79 1.51 -2.40
C HIS A 33 12.84 0.42 -1.88
N ALA A 34 11.54 0.50 -2.22
CA ALA A 34 10.57 -0.45 -1.72
C ALA A 34 10.91 -1.91 -2.09
N PHE A 35 11.43 -2.12 -3.29
CA PHE A 35 11.77 -3.45 -3.79
C PHE A 35 13.23 -3.85 -3.56
N ASP A 36 14.10 -2.91 -3.19
CA ASP A 36 15.52 -3.17 -2.96
C ASP A 36 15.77 -4.09 -1.76
N ARG A 37 14.83 -4.14 -0.82
CA ARG A 37 14.92 -4.99 0.37
C ARG A 37 14.62 -6.45 0.08
N LEU A 38 14.07 -6.74 -1.08
CA LEU A 38 13.69 -8.09 -1.46
C LEU A 38 14.89 -8.85 -2.01
N SER A 39 15.01 -10.13 -1.66
CA SER A 39 15.94 -11.02 -2.34
C SER A 39 15.50 -11.22 -3.79
N SER A 40 16.41 -11.72 -4.64
CA SER A 40 16.08 -12.00 -6.04
C SER A 40 14.87 -12.91 -6.18
N ARG A 41 14.78 -13.95 -5.34
CA ARG A 41 13.66 -14.88 -5.32
C ARG A 41 12.35 -14.19 -4.94
N GLN A 42 12.39 -13.31 -3.94
CA GLN A 42 11.21 -12.55 -3.52
C GLN A 42 10.73 -11.60 -4.62
N ARG A 43 11.65 -10.99 -5.39
CA ARG A 43 11.31 -10.12 -6.52
C ARG A 43 10.64 -10.88 -7.66
N GLU A 44 10.97 -12.13 -7.87
CA GLU A 44 10.29 -12.98 -8.85
C GLU A 44 8.84 -13.21 -8.47
N LEU A 45 8.58 -13.41 -7.16
CA LEU A 45 7.26 -13.70 -6.63
C LEU A 45 6.42 -12.44 -6.39
N PHE A 46 7.07 -11.33 -6.05
CA PHE A 46 6.39 -10.10 -5.68
C PHE A 46 7.15 -8.90 -6.23
N ASN A 47 6.72 -8.42 -7.37
CA ASN A 47 7.32 -7.30 -8.09
C ASN A 47 6.34 -6.14 -8.22
N ILE A 48 6.77 -5.06 -8.85
CA ILE A 48 5.93 -3.88 -9.02
C ILE A 48 4.64 -4.17 -9.79
N GLY A 49 4.66 -5.14 -10.71
CA GLY A 49 3.47 -5.57 -11.45
C GLY A 49 2.40 -6.14 -10.53
N GLU A 50 2.80 -6.93 -9.53
CA GLU A 50 1.88 -7.47 -8.53
C GLU A 50 1.28 -6.37 -7.65
N VAL A 51 2.09 -5.39 -7.23
CA VAL A 51 1.59 -4.26 -6.45
C VAL A 51 0.60 -3.44 -7.27
N ARG A 52 0.92 -3.14 -8.51
CA ARG A 52 0.02 -2.42 -9.43
C ARG A 52 -1.30 -3.16 -9.61
N LYS A 53 -1.24 -4.47 -9.76
CA LYS A 53 -2.44 -5.31 -9.88
C LYS A 53 -3.31 -5.23 -8.64
N LEU A 54 -2.72 -5.34 -7.46
CA LEU A 54 -3.44 -5.21 -6.21
C LEU A 54 -4.14 -3.85 -6.11
N LEU A 55 -3.40 -2.77 -6.36
CA LEU A 55 -3.93 -1.41 -6.23
C LEU A 55 -5.04 -1.11 -7.22
N LEU A 56 -4.93 -1.58 -8.46
CA LEU A 56 -5.87 -1.22 -9.52
C LEU A 56 -7.02 -2.20 -9.71
N LYS A 57 -6.88 -3.45 -9.25
CA LYS A 57 -7.87 -4.49 -9.55
C LYS A 57 -8.47 -5.17 -8.32
N GLU A 58 -7.76 -5.16 -7.19
CA GLU A 58 -8.21 -5.84 -5.99
C GLU A 58 -8.80 -4.86 -4.98
N TRP A 59 -9.54 -5.38 -4.00
CA TRP A 59 -10.14 -4.58 -2.93
C TRP A 59 -9.33 -4.75 -1.66
N PRO A 60 -8.85 -3.67 -1.06
CA PRO A 60 -8.25 -3.75 0.27
C PRO A 60 -9.34 -4.00 1.31
N PHE A 61 -8.96 -4.55 2.45
CA PHE A 61 -9.92 -4.72 3.55
C PHE A 61 -9.88 -3.58 4.56
N LEU A 62 -8.85 -2.75 4.49
CA LEU A 62 -8.69 -1.60 5.38
C LEU A 62 -7.82 -0.55 4.70
N VAL A 63 -8.16 0.71 4.86
CA VAL A 63 -7.39 1.85 4.37
C VAL A 63 -7.33 2.91 5.45
N GLY A 64 -6.18 3.52 5.65
CA GLY A 64 -6.03 4.63 6.58
C GLY A 64 -5.02 5.63 6.10
N ILE A 65 -5.06 6.84 6.68
CA ILE A 65 -4.05 7.87 6.45
C ILE A 65 -3.19 7.94 7.70
N GLN A 66 -1.87 7.85 7.51
CA GLN A 66 -0.91 7.91 8.60
C GLN A 66 -0.67 9.35 9.06
N GLU A 67 -0.01 9.51 10.20
CA GLU A 67 0.36 10.84 10.71
C GLU A 67 1.23 11.61 9.72
N ASN A 68 2.03 10.91 8.91
CA ASN A 68 2.86 11.53 7.86
C ASN A 68 2.09 11.79 6.55
N SER A 69 0.76 11.63 6.55
CA SER A 69 -0.13 11.82 5.40
C SER A 69 -0.03 10.76 4.31
N ASN A 70 0.79 9.73 4.48
CA ASN A 70 0.81 8.61 3.54
C ASN A 70 -0.41 7.71 3.77
N HIS A 71 -0.83 7.02 2.71
CA HIS A 71 -1.91 6.04 2.80
C HIS A 71 -1.33 4.68 3.19
N ALA A 72 -1.95 4.04 4.18
CA ALA A 72 -1.67 2.65 4.54
C ALA A 72 -2.83 1.81 4.01
N VAL A 73 -2.55 0.87 3.13
CA VAL A 73 -3.57 0.04 2.46
C VAL A 73 -3.29 -1.42 2.77
N PHE A 74 -4.33 -2.14 3.19
CA PHE A 74 -4.20 -3.51 3.66
C PHE A 74 -4.95 -4.47 2.75
N TYR A 75 -4.24 -5.46 2.25
CA TYR A 75 -4.78 -6.49 1.35
C TYR A 75 -4.59 -7.89 1.93
N LYS A 76 -5.47 -8.80 1.55
CA LYS A 76 -5.18 -10.22 1.68
C LYS A 76 -4.42 -10.64 0.44
N HIS A 77 -3.25 -11.21 0.63
CA HIS A 77 -2.40 -11.65 -0.46
C HIS A 77 -1.77 -13.00 -0.13
N GLN A 78 -2.11 -14.01 -0.91
CA GLN A 78 -1.63 -15.38 -0.70
C GLN A 78 -1.86 -15.89 0.73
N GLY A 79 -3.04 -15.60 1.28
CA GLY A 79 -3.42 -16.03 2.63
C GLY A 79 -2.77 -15.24 3.76
N LYS A 80 -2.04 -14.17 3.42
CA LYS A 80 -1.34 -13.31 4.40
C LYS A 80 -1.90 -11.89 4.34
N ASN A 81 -1.64 -11.13 5.41
CA ASN A 81 -2.02 -9.72 5.48
C ASN A 81 -0.85 -8.88 4.96
N LEU A 82 -1.08 -8.13 3.90
CA LEU A 82 -0.07 -7.27 3.27
C LEU A 82 -0.40 -5.81 3.55
N ARG A 83 0.56 -5.07 4.11
CA ARG A 83 0.45 -3.63 4.30
C ARG A 83 1.30 -2.93 3.25
N ILE A 84 0.68 -2.02 2.49
CA ILE A 84 1.35 -1.21 1.48
C ILE A 84 1.23 0.25 1.89
N ILE A 85 2.35 0.95 1.94
CA ILE A 85 2.38 2.39 2.25
C ILE A 85 2.58 3.14 0.95
N LEU A 86 1.67 4.08 0.67
CA LEU A 86 1.65 4.85 -0.57
C LEU A 86 1.71 6.34 -0.29
N LYS A 87 2.40 7.05 -1.17
CA LYS A 87 2.33 8.50 -1.23
C LYS A 87 1.58 8.87 -2.52
N LEU A 88 0.39 9.44 -2.36
CA LEU A 88 -0.43 9.84 -3.51
C LEU A 88 -0.09 11.28 -3.89
N GLU A 89 0.40 11.45 -5.11
CA GLU A 89 0.70 12.76 -5.68
C GLU A 89 -0.26 13.04 -6.83
N THR A 90 -0.29 14.27 -7.32
CA THR A 90 -1.24 14.68 -8.38
C THR A 90 -1.10 13.81 -9.64
N ALA A 91 0.12 13.54 -10.07
CA ALA A 91 0.38 12.85 -11.33
C ALA A 91 0.87 11.42 -11.17
N LYS A 92 1.09 10.95 -9.94
CA LYS A 92 1.67 9.63 -9.71
C LYS A 92 1.43 9.12 -8.31
N VAL A 93 1.60 7.81 -8.14
CA VAL A 93 1.55 7.12 -6.85
C VAL A 93 2.93 6.54 -6.59
N LYS A 94 3.52 6.86 -5.45
CA LYS A 94 4.79 6.27 -5.04
C LYS A 94 4.55 5.18 -4.02
N ILE A 95 5.10 4.00 -4.29
CA ILE A 95 5.11 2.90 -3.33
C ILE A 95 6.27 3.17 -2.38
N VAL A 96 5.96 3.55 -1.13
CA VAL A 96 6.99 3.89 -0.14
C VAL A 96 7.62 2.63 0.43
N THR A 97 6.78 1.68 0.83
CA THR A 97 7.21 0.39 1.35
C THR A 97 6.02 -0.57 1.37
N PHE A 98 6.31 -1.84 1.55
CA PHE A 98 5.27 -2.86 1.77
C PHE A 98 5.88 -4.01 2.57
N TYR A 99 5.05 -4.68 3.38
CA TYR A 99 5.48 -5.81 4.18
C TYR A 99 4.28 -6.60 4.67
N TYR A 100 4.50 -7.87 4.94
CA TYR A 100 3.48 -8.72 5.54
C TYR A 100 3.40 -8.47 7.04
N ILE A 101 2.18 -8.50 7.57
CA ILE A 101 1.92 -8.30 9.00
C ILE A 101 1.08 -9.45 9.55
N GLN A 102 1.12 -9.61 10.86
CA GLN A 102 0.30 -10.58 11.57
C GLN A 102 -1.09 -9.99 11.86
N GLU A 103 -2.06 -10.85 12.15
CA GLU A 103 -3.43 -10.41 12.48
C GLU A 103 -3.45 -9.37 13.61
N TRP A 104 -2.64 -9.57 14.64
CA TRP A 104 -2.62 -8.65 15.79
C TRP A 104 -1.99 -7.30 15.45
N GLN A 105 -1.31 -7.18 14.33
CA GLN A 105 -0.71 -5.91 13.87
C GLN A 105 -1.67 -5.08 13.02
N ILE A 106 -2.83 -5.62 12.67
CA ILE A 106 -3.84 -4.87 11.91
C ILE A 106 -4.40 -3.76 12.81
N PRO A 107 -4.36 -2.49 12.39
CA PRO A 107 -4.89 -1.38 13.20
C PRO A 107 -6.38 -1.54 13.46
N LYS A 108 -6.78 -1.22 14.69
CA LYS A 108 -8.20 -1.18 15.07
C LYS A 108 -8.69 0.26 14.96
N ILE A 109 -9.21 0.57 13.80
CA ILE A 109 -9.68 1.93 13.50
C ILE A 109 -11.09 1.93 12.93
#